data_5f1502011d1f0b8e3502653169956f64
#
_entry.id   5f1502011d1f0b8e3502653169956f64
#
_cell.length_a   1.000
_cell.length_b   1.000
_cell.length_c   1.000
_cell.angle_alpha   90.00
_cell.angle_beta   90.00
_cell.angle_gamma   90.00
#
_symmetry.space_group_name_H-M   'P 1'
#
loop_
_entity.id
_entity.type
_entity.pdbx_description
1 polymer ?
#
loop_
_entity_poly.entity_id
_entity_poly.type
_entity_poly.pdbx_seq_one_letter_code
_entity_poly.pdbx_strand_id
1 'polypeptide(L)'
;MKLVKCGKIVVASLCMMATLAGAAMPALAISPAGCTSLAQIEEMNDDEEAQVQALKAAIAKVNVKYDEVAQSWEFDSPIYDKAEKNKTCCLSPWIYIFDGRSEVYFDEDFSYNGNSEIPLDTLYIRAGDYLYTYECDPDYTDYAYDTDKKVWWALSNFEMEPSEIDWLRNVLGEKKIITRYYGAGAQYDYTWTADDRQAVTDMVNLYDLLVTASPEVRARALRG
;
A
#
# COMPACT_ATOMS: atom_id res chain seq x y z
N MET A 1 -6.96 -7.28 27.10
CA MET A 1 -6.46 -7.07 25.75
C MET A 1 -4.94 -7.13 25.84
N LYS A 2 -4.33 -8.24 25.41
CA LYS A 2 -2.87 -8.46 25.46
C LYS A 2 -2.33 -8.23 24.05
N LEU A 3 -1.45 -7.23 23.88
CA LEU A 3 -0.66 -7.08 22.67
C LEU A 3 0.27 -8.29 22.52
N VAL A 4 0.04 -9.06 21.48
CA VAL A 4 0.96 -10.11 21.04
C VAL A 4 1.96 -9.44 20.08
N LYS A 5 3.23 -9.45 20.48
CA LYS A 5 4.32 -9.01 19.61
C LYS A 5 4.52 -10.04 18.51
N CYS A 6 4.29 -9.61 17.29
CA CYS A 6 4.52 -10.40 16.09
C CYS A 6 6.01 -10.61 15.79
N GLY A 7 6.27 -11.66 15.05
CA GLY A 7 7.52 -12.35 14.91
C GLY A 7 8.68 -11.59 14.28
N LYS A 8 9.85 -12.15 14.49
CA LYS A 8 11.16 -11.65 14.07
C LYS A 8 11.34 -11.78 12.55
N ILE A 9 11.45 -10.64 11.88
CA ILE A 9 11.89 -10.56 10.50
C ILE A 9 13.40 -10.81 10.45
N VAL A 10 13.82 -11.81 9.70
CA VAL A 10 15.23 -12.02 9.34
C VAL A 10 15.45 -11.42 7.95
N VAL A 11 15.85 -10.15 7.91
CA VAL A 11 16.32 -9.50 6.69
C VAL A 11 17.81 -9.74 6.58
N ALA A 12 18.23 -10.59 5.65
CA ALA A 12 19.64 -10.70 5.26
C ALA A 12 19.98 -9.51 4.34
N SER A 13 20.44 -8.41 4.94
CA SER A 13 20.91 -7.23 4.23
C SER A 13 22.39 -7.39 3.90
N LEU A 14 22.72 -7.47 2.62
CA LEU A 14 24.09 -7.39 2.12
C LEU A 14 24.44 -5.88 1.96
N CYS A 15 25.21 -5.34 2.93
CA CYS A 15 25.72 -3.96 2.86
C CYS A 15 26.72 -3.80 1.74
N MET A 16 26.38 -3.04 0.69
CA MET A 16 27.35 -2.35 -0.14
C MET A 16 27.51 -0.91 0.34
N MET A 17 28.69 -0.59 0.84
CA MET A 17 29.08 0.78 1.18
C MET A 17 29.24 1.60 -0.09
N ALA A 18 28.39 2.59 -0.30
CA ALA A 18 28.60 3.66 -1.25
C ALA A 18 29.07 4.90 -0.48
N THR A 19 30.27 5.36 -0.79
CA THR A 19 30.86 6.59 -0.27
C THR A 19 30.11 7.82 -0.80
N LEU A 20 29.43 8.55 0.06
CA LEU A 20 28.80 9.84 -0.24
C LEU A 20 29.85 10.94 -0.29
N ALA A 21 30.05 11.49 -1.49
CA ALA A 21 30.72 12.77 -1.68
C ALA A 21 29.79 13.89 -1.22
N GLY A 22 30.29 14.75 -0.33
CA GLY A 22 29.52 15.81 0.28
C GLY A 22 29.06 16.87 -0.73
N ALA A 23 27.76 17.06 -0.81
CA ALA A 23 27.16 18.28 -1.34
C ALA A 23 26.87 19.21 -0.17
N ALA A 24 27.50 20.39 -0.21
CA ALA A 24 27.28 21.45 0.77
C ALA A 24 25.83 21.94 0.64
N MET A 25 25.04 21.78 1.69
CA MET A 25 23.75 22.46 1.80
C MET A 25 23.96 23.98 1.90
N PRO A 26 23.18 24.79 1.17
CA PRO A 26 23.21 26.22 1.38
C PRO A 26 22.71 26.54 2.78
N ALA A 27 23.49 27.30 3.56
CA ALA A 27 23.09 27.78 4.87
C ALA A 27 21.86 28.69 4.70
N LEU A 28 20.71 28.27 5.22
CA LEU A 28 19.55 29.12 5.41
C LEU A 28 19.93 30.24 6.39
N ALA A 29 20.07 31.45 5.86
CA ALA A 29 20.25 32.64 6.69
C ALA A 29 18.94 32.86 7.48
N ILE A 30 19.00 32.56 8.79
CA ILE A 30 17.93 32.91 9.72
C ILE A 30 17.94 34.41 9.88
N SER A 31 17.00 35.11 9.25
CA SER A 31 16.76 36.52 9.51
C SER A 31 16.16 36.70 10.91
N PRO A 32 16.65 37.62 11.73
CA PRO A 32 16.11 37.85 13.07
C PRO A 32 14.90 38.79 12.96
N ALA A 33 13.74 38.24 12.73
CA ALA A 33 12.41 38.75 13.05
C ALA A 33 11.39 37.95 12.25
N GLY A 34 10.53 37.19 12.89
CA GLY A 34 9.56 36.25 12.33
C GLY A 34 8.46 36.88 11.47
N CYS A 35 8.82 37.51 10.36
CA CYS A 35 7.88 37.87 9.30
C CYS A 35 8.25 37.10 8.03
N THR A 36 7.47 36.07 7.72
CA THR A 36 7.48 35.44 6.43
C THR A 36 7.12 36.49 5.37
N SER A 37 7.92 36.66 4.32
CA SER A 37 7.61 37.64 3.26
C SER A 37 6.37 37.22 2.48
N LEU A 38 5.64 38.18 1.90
CA LEU A 38 4.48 37.91 1.04
C LEU A 38 4.83 36.93 -0.10
N ALA A 39 6.03 37.06 -0.69
CA ALA A 39 6.50 36.15 -1.73
C ALA A 39 6.69 34.70 -1.23
N GLN A 40 7.15 34.51 0.01
CA GLN A 40 7.26 33.17 0.61
C GLN A 40 5.88 32.58 0.93
N ILE A 41 4.90 33.40 1.30
CA ILE A 41 3.52 32.95 1.53
C ILE A 41 2.86 32.56 0.19
N GLU A 42 3.10 33.30 -0.88
CA GLU A 42 2.60 32.98 -2.21
C GLU A 42 3.21 31.66 -2.73
N GLU A 43 4.53 31.48 -2.61
CA GLU A 43 5.22 30.25 -3.00
C GLU A 43 4.73 29.02 -2.20
N MET A 44 4.52 29.16 -0.89
CA MET A 44 3.94 28.09 -0.05
C MET A 44 2.50 27.73 -0.47
N ASN A 45 1.68 28.73 -0.83
CA ASN A 45 0.31 28.50 -1.28
C ASN A 45 0.27 27.79 -2.64
N ASP A 46 1.17 28.12 -3.55
CA ASP A 46 1.28 27.46 -4.85
C ASP A 46 1.70 26.00 -4.70
N ASP A 47 2.61 25.70 -3.78
CA ASP A 47 3.03 24.35 -3.47
C ASP A 47 1.90 23.50 -2.86
N GLU A 48 1.11 24.08 -1.94
CA GLU A 48 -0.04 23.39 -1.35
C GLU A 48 -1.13 23.12 -2.40
N GLU A 49 -1.43 24.07 -3.28
CA GLU A 49 -2.40 23.86 -4.34
C GLU A 49 -1.95 22.76 -5.31
N ALA A 50 -0.66 22.71 -5.65
CA ALA A 50 -0.10 21.64 -6.47
C ALA A 50 -0.24 20.27 -5.77
N GLN A 51 -0.03 20.19 -4.46
CA GLN A 51 -0.25 18.97 -3.68
C GLN A 51 -1.72 18.56 -3.66
N VAL A 52 -2.65 19.50 -3.49
CA VAL A 52 -4.11 19.24 -3.55
C VAL A 52 -4.49 18.66 -4.90
N GLN A 53 -4.01 19.24 -6.00
CA GLN A 53 -4.30 18.75 -7.34
C GLN A 53 -3.69 17.36 -7.61
N ALA A 54 -2.46 17.10 -7.13
CA ALA A 54 -1.84 15.79 -7.24
C ALA A 54 -2.62 14.71 -6.47
N LEU A 55 -3.07 15.02 -5.25
CA LEU A 55 -3.93 14.13 -4.46
C LEU A 55 -5.26 13.86 -5.16
N LYS A 56 -5.96 14.90 -5.66
CA LYS A 56 -7.20 14.73 -6.41
C LYS A 56 -7.03 13.82 -7.62
N ALA A 57 -5.92 13.97 -8.34
CA ALA A 57 -5.61 13.14 -9.50
C ALA A 57 -5.32 11.67 -9.14
N ALA A 58 -4.69 11.42 -7.99
CA ALA A 58 -4.46 10.07 -7.50
C ALA A 58 -5.76 9.43 -6.97
N ILE A 59 -6.53 10.18 -6.19
CA ILE A 59 -7.84 9.77 -5.64
C ILE A 59 -8.82 9.38 -6.76
N ALA A 60 -8.80 10.08 -7.89
CA ALA A 60 -9.67 9.78 -9.03
C ALA A 60 -9.45 8.40 -9.69
N LYS A 61 -8.37 7.69 -9.33
CA LYS A 61 -8.02 6.37 -9.87
C LYS A 61 -8.48 5.20 -8.99
N VAL A 62 -8.95 5.47 -7.80
CA VAL A 62 -9.32 4.50 -6.77
C VAL A 62 -10.75 4.69 -6.32
N ASN A 63 -11.32 3.69 -5.68
CA ASN A 63 -12.59 3.86 -4.98
C ASN A 63 -12.34 4.61 -3.68
N VAL A 64 -13.28 5.46 -3.30
CA VAL A 64 -13.19 6.26 -2.07
C VAL A 64 -14.49 6.15 -1.30
N LYS A 65 -14.39 5.88 -0.02
CA LYS A 65 -15.53 5.83 0.89
C LYS A 65 -15.21 6.60 2.16
N TYR A 66 -16.19 7.32 2.67
CA TYR A 66 -16.12 7.95 4.00
C TYR A 66 -17.01 7.20 4.98
N ASP A 67 -16.43 6.80 6.11
CA ASP A 67 -17.17 6.24 7.24
C ASP A 67 -17.44 7.35 8.26
N GLU A 68 -18.70 7.77 8.38
CA GLU A 68 -19.12 8.82 9.29
C GLU A 68 -19.00 8.41 10.78
N VAL A 69 -19.07 7.12 11.07
CA VAL A 69 -19.00 6.60 12.44
C VAL A 69 -17.55 6.53 12.92
N ALA A 70 -16.67 5.99 12.09
CA ALA A 70 -15.25 5.91 12.38
C ALA A 70 -14.53 7.25 12.13
N GLN A 71 -15.16 8.18 11.39
CA GLN A 71 -14.54 9.41 10.89
C GLN A 71 -13.25 9.12 10.11
N SER A 72 -13.34 8.17 9.20
CA SER A 72 -12.22 7.71 8.37
C SER A 72 -12.56 7.74 6.89
N TRP A 73 -11.52 7.96 6.08
CA TRP A 73 -11.56 7.78 4.65
C TRP A 73 -10.89 6.47 4.32
N GLU A 74 -11.55 5.67 3.51
CA GLU A 74 -11.07 4.39 3.00
C GLU A 74 -10.85 4.54 1.50
N PHE A 75 -9.72 4.01 1.03
CA PHE A 75 -9.36 3.97 -0.38
C PHE A 75 -9.06 2.54 -0.75
N ASP A 76 -9.68 2.02 -1.79
CA ASP A 76 -9.41 0.69 -2.32
C ASP A 76 -9.22 0.70 -3.84
N SER A 77 -8.51 -0.32 -4.32
CA SER A 77 -8.34 -0.50 -5.76
C SER A 77 -9.53 -1.25 -6.35
N PRO A 78 -10.09 -0.82 -7.50
CA PRO A 78 -11.16 -1.54 -8.18
C PRO A 78 -10.75 -2.93 -8.71
N ILE A 79 -9.50 -3.34 -8.48
CA ILE A 79 -8.97 -4.65 -8.93
C ILE A 79 -9.66 -5.82 -8.20
N TYR A 80 -10.01 -5.64 -6.92
CA TYR A 80 -10.65 -6.68 -6.12
C TYR A 80 -11.99 -7.12 -6.73
N ASP A 81 -12.88 -6.19 -6.99
CA ASP A 81 -14.18 -6.46 -7.61
C ASP A 81 -14.04 -7.15 -8.97
N LYS A 82 -13.04 -6.73 -9.75
CA LYS A 82 -12.73 -7.30 -11.05
C LYS A 82 -12.21 -8.74 -10.90
N ALA A 83 -11.32 -9.00 -9.96
CA ALA A 83 -10.79 -10.32 -9.70
C ALA A 83 -11.86 -11.27 -9.17
N GLU A 84 -12.70 -10.83 -8.26
CA GLU A 84 -13.82 -11.61 -7.73
C GLU A 84 -14.79 -12.00 -8.85
N LYS A 85 -15.20 -11.07 -9.70
CA LYS A 85 -16.06 -11.31 -10.86
C LYS A 85 -15.45 -12.31 -11.85
N ASN A 86 -14.15 -12.22 -12.08
CA ASN A 86 -13.43 -13.09 -13.02
C ASN A 86 -12.93 -14.40 -12.39
N LYS A 87 -13.08 -14.58 -11.07
CA LYS A 87 -12.56 -15.72 -10.31
C LYS A 87 -11.05 -15.88 -10.46
N THR A 88 -10.35 -14.77 -10.38
CA THR A 88 -8.88 -14.71 -10.46
C THR A 88 -8.29 -14.31 -9.12
N CYS A 89 -7.03 -14.66 -8.90
CA CYS A 89 -6.27 -14.14 -7.77
C CYS A 89 -5.98 -12.65 -8.00
N CYS A 90 -5.75 -11.93 -6.92
CA CYS A 90 -5.23 -10.56 -6.97
C CYS A 90 -4.52 -10.20 -5.68
N LEU A 91 -3.78 -9.10 -5.74
CA LEU A 91 -3.34 -8.31 -4.61
C LEU A 91 -4.15 -7.02 -4.63
N SER A 92 -4.86 -6.72 -3.55
CA SER A 92 -5.72 -5.54 -3.44
C SER A 92 -5.27 -4.68 -2.27
N PRO A 93 -4.50 -3.61 -2.53
CA PRO A 93 -4.10 -2.69 -1.48
C PRO A 93 -5.27 -1.82 -1.02
N TRP A 94 -5.23 -1.48 0.26
CA TRP A 94 -6.14 -0.55 0.92
C TRP A 94 -5.37 0.55 1.61
N ILE A 95 -5.96 1.72 1.70
CA ILE A 95 -5.44 2.80 2.52
C ILE A 95 -6.57 3.33 3.37
N TYR A 96 -6.29 3.66 4.61
CA TYR A 96 -7.22 4.41 5.42
C TYR A 96 -6.53 5.49 6.24
N ILE A 97 -7.25 6.59 6.43
CA ILE A 97 -6.83 7.74 7.24
C ILE A 97 -7.99 8.19 8.10
N PHE A 98 -7.70 8.64 9.30
CA PHE A 98 -8.71 9.21 10.19
C PHE A 98 -8.69 10.74 10.10
N ASP A 99 -9.87 11.34 10.19
CA ASP A 99 -10.02 12.80 10.19
C ASP A 99 -9.17 13.44 11.30
N GLY A 100 -8.38 14.45 10.90
CA GLY A 100 -7.52 15.20 11.83
C GLY A 100 -6.29 14.45 12.34
N ARG A 101 -6.03 13.22 11.87
CA ARG A 101 -4.81 12.50 12.20
C ARG A 101 -3.77 12.59 11.09
N SER A 102 -2.50 12.43 11.47
CA SER A 102 -1.38 12.44 10.53
C SER A 102 -1.07 11.04 9.97
N GLU A 103 -1.45 10.00 10.70
CA GLU A 103 -1.16 8.63 10.36
C GLU A 103 -1.90 8.21 9.09
N VAL A 104 -1.22 7.45 8.24
CA VAL A 104 -1.75 6.82 7.03
C VAL A 104 -1.45 5.33 7.14
N TYR A 105 -2.48 4.53 7.07
CA TYR A 105 -2.38 3.07 7.16
C TYR A 105 -2.46 2.49 5.76
N PHE A 106 -1.68 1.45 5.52
CA PHE A 106 -1.64 0.74 4.25
C PHE A 106 -1.77 -0.76 4.53
N ASP A 107 -2.85 -1.35 4.08
CA ASP A 107 -3.13 -2.77 4.22
C ASP A 107 -3.14 -3.44 2.84
N GLU A 108 -2.88 -4.72 2.80
CA GLU A 108 -2.99 -5.53 1.59
C GLU A 108 -3.82 -6.79 1.80
N ASP A 109 -4.73 -7.02 0.88
CA ASP A 109 -5.50 -8.25 0.76
C ASP A 109 -4.91 -9.15 -0.32
N PHE A 110 -4.46 -10.33 0.07
CA PHE A 110 -4.09 -11.40 -0.86
C PHE A 110 -5.27 -12.32 -1.10
N SER A 111 -5.87 -12.20 -2.26
CA SER A 111 -7.02 -13.02 -2.64
C SER A 111 -6.61 -14.16 -3.57
N TYR A 112 -6.93 -15.38 -3.17
CA TYR A 112 -6.85 -16.58 -3.99
C TYR A 112 -8.24 -16.98 -4.46
N ASN A 113 -8.38 -17.31 -5.74
CA ASN A 113 -9.55 -17.97 -6.30
C ASN A 113 -9.08 -19.09 -7.24
N GLY A 114 -9.53 -20.32 -7.01
CA GLY A 114 -9.07 -21.46 -7.79
C GLY A 114 -9.83 -22.74 -7.56
N ASN A 115 -9.36 -23.81 -8.22
CA ASN A 115 -10.03 -25.10 -8.18
C ASN A 115 -9.57 -25.99 -7.00
N SER A 116 -8.49 -25.62 -6.33
CA SER A 116 -7.91 -26.38 -5.21
C SER A 116 -8.20 -25.69 -3.89
N GLU A 117 -8.43 -26.46 -2.86
CA GLU A 117 -8.45 -25.95 -1.49
C GLU A 117 -7.04 -25.56 -1.07
N ILE A 118 -6.85 -24.29 -0.74
CA ILE A 118 -5.59 -23.76 -0.22
C ILE A 118 -5.94 -22.87 0.97
N PRO A 119 -6.07 -23.43 2.19
CA PRO A 119 -6.09 -22.63 3.40
C PRO A 119 -4.71 -21.98 3.55
N LEU A 120 -4.66 -20.67 3.44
CA LEU A 120 -3.38 -19.95 3.33
C LEU A 120 -2.59 -20.05 4.64
N ASP A 121 -1.40 -20.65 4.57
CA ASP A 121 -0.42 -20.67 5.65
C ASP A 121 0.70 -19.67 5.36
N THR A 122 1.11 -19.57 4.09
CA THR A 122 2.24 -18.74 3.68
C THR A 122 2.03 -18.19 2.28
N LEU A 123 2.43 -16.94 2.10
CA LEU A 123 2.52 -16.29 0.80
C LEU A 123 3.98 -16.01 0.46
N TYR A 124 4.37 -16.31 -0.77
CA TYR A 124 5.68 -15.95 -1.30
C TYR A 124 5.50 -15.01 -2.48
N ILE A 125 6.13 -13.85 -2.45
CA ILE A 125 6.17 -12.94 -3.59
C ILE A 125 7.58 -12.89 -4.14
N ARG A 126 7.75 -13.33 -5.39
CA ARG A 126 9.03 -13.29 -6.10
C ARG A 126 8.98 -12.32 -7.26
N ALA A 127 9.99 -11.43 -7.30
CA ALA A 127 10.18 -10.47 -8.37
C ALA A 127 11.69 -10.33 -8.65
N GLY A 128 12.18 -10.86 -9.78
CA GLY A 128 13.62 -10.95 -10.04
C GLY A 128 14.35 -11.70 -8.93
N ASP A 129 15.32 -11.04 -8.32
CA ASP A 129 16.11 -11.58 -7.18
C ASP A 129 15.41 -11.35 -5.82
N TYR A 130 14.34 -10.55 -5.78
CA TYR A 130 13.57 -10.31 -4.56
C TYR A 130 12.68 -11.50 -4.22
N LEU A 131 12.68 -11.90 -2.97
CA LEU A 131 11.74 -12.86 -2.40
C LEU A 131 11.23 -12.33 -1.09
N TYR A 132 9.94 -12.14 -1.03
CA TYR A 132 9.23 -11.80 0.20
C TYR A 132 8.40 -13.00 0.66
N THR A 133 8.32 -13.21 1.98
CA THR A 133 7.58 -14.31 2.58
C THR A 133 6.70 -13.75 3.70
N TYR A 134 5.39 -13.99 3.57
CA TYR A 134 4.41 -13.70 4.61
C TYR A 134 3.93 -14.99 5.24
N GLU A 135 3.95 -15.05 6.57
CA GLU A 135 3.23 -16.08 7.33
C GLU A 135 1.83 -15.55 7.60
N CYS A 136 0.81 -16.23 7.06
CA CYS A 136 -0.56 -15.83 7.20
C CYS A 136 -1.04 -16.05 8.63
N ASP A 137 -1.58 -15.01 9.25
CA ASP A 137 -2.17 -15.10 10.58
C ASP A 137 -3.58 -15.70 10.45
N PRO A 138 -3.88 -16.83 11.12
CA PRO A 138 -5.21 -17.44 11.08
C PRO A 138 -6.36 -16.54 11.54
N ASP A 139 -6.07 -15.53 12.37
CA ASP A 139 -7.07 -14.57 12.84
C ASP A 139 -7.45 -13.55 11.76
N TYR A 140 -6.64 -13.42 10.71
CA TYR A 140 -6.83 -12.51 9.56
C TYR A 140 -6.87 -13.25 8.23
N THR A 141 -7.14 -14.59 8.27
CA THR A 141 -7.17 -15.42 7.09
C THR A 141 -8.47 -16.22 7.05
N ASP A 142 -9.23 -16.04 5.99
CA ASP A 142 -10.47 -16.76 5.73
C ASP A 142 -10.33 -17.62 4.46
N TYR A 143 -11.03 -18.77 4.43
CA TYR A 143 -11.16 -19.57 3.22
C TYR A 143 -12.47 -20.36 3.22
N ALA A 144 -13.05 -20.56 2.05
CA ALA A 144 -14.24 -21.40 1.87
C ALA A 144 -14.40 -21.86 0.41
N TYR A 145 -15.33 -22.80 0.21
CA TYR A 145 -15.80 -23.17 -1.11
C TYR A 145 -17.06 -22.36 -1.44
N ASP A 146 -16.98 -21.56 -2.50
CA ASP A 146 -18.13 -20.84 -3.06
C ASP A 146 -18.93 -21.78 -3.95
N THR A 147 -20.10 -22.22 -3.49
CA THR A 147 -20.97 -23.16 -4.20
C THR A 147 -21.60 -22.58 -5.47
N ASP A 148 -21.81 -21.27 -5.49
CA ASP A 148 -22.42 -20.57 -6.63
C ASP A 148 -21.40 -20.35 -7.75
N LYS A 149 -20.21 -19.92 -7.37
CA LYS A 149 -19.09 -19.71 -8.30
C LYS A 149 -18.33 -21.00 -8.62
N LYS A 150 -18.50 -22.05 -7.80
CA LYS A 150 -17.81 -23.34 -7.90
C LYS A 150 -16.28 -23.22 -7.86
N VAL A 151 -15.78 -22.39 -6.95
CA VAL A 151 -14.35 -22.18 -6.73
C VAL A 151 -14.05 -22.19 -5.23
N TRP A 152 -12.84 -22.57 -4.87
CA TRP A 152 -12.27 -22.28 -3.58
C TRP A 152 -11.78 -20.84 -3.59
N TRP A 153 -12.02 -20.12 -2.51
CA TRP A 153 -11.43 -18.81 -2.29
C TRP A 153 -10.72 -18.80 -0.95
N ALA A 154 -9.68 -17.97 -0.86
CA ALA A 154 -9.04 -17.66 0.39
C ALA A 154 -8.58 -16.19 0.36
N LEU A 155 -8.61 -15.54 1.52
CA LEU A 155 -8.21 -14.16 1.71
C LEU A 155 -7.31 -14.07 2.93
N SER A 156 -6.23 -13.34 2.84
CA SER A 156 -5.40 -12.97 3.99
C SER A 156 -5.08 -11.50 3.93
N ASN A 157 -5.29 -10.79 5.05
CA ASN A 157 -5.06 -9.36 5.19
C ASN A 157 -3.78 -9.10 5.98
N PHE A 158 -3.04 -8.07 5.60
CA PHE A 158 -1.80 -7.63 6.25
C PHE A 158 -1.75 -6.12 6.34
N GLU A 159 -1.51 -5.59 7.53
CA GLU A 159 -1.06 -4.20 7.70
C GLU A 159 0.42 -4.12 7.33
N MET A 160 0.77 -3.22 6.41
CA MET A 160 2.12 -3.07 5.89
C MET A 160 2.90 -2.01 6.65
N GLU A 161 4.06 -2.41 7.13
CA GLU A 161 5.03 -1.46 7.67
C GLU A 161 5.67 -0.62 6.54
N PRO A 162 6.16 0.61 6.82
CA PRO A 162 6.79 1.45 5.79
C PRO A 162 7.92 0.77 5.00
N SER A 163 8.69 -0.12 5.65
CA SER A 163 9.76 -0.89 4.99
C SER A 163 9.24 -1.92 3.98
N GLU A 164 8.03 -2.41 4.18
CA GLU A 164 7.37 -3.35 3.29
C GLU A 164 6.79 -2.62 2.08
N ILE A 165 6.28 -1.39 2.28
CA ILE A 165 5.87 -0.52 1.18
C ILE A 165 7.08 -0.12 0.33
N ASP A 166 8.26 0.13 0.93
CA ASP A 166 9.51 0.34 0.19
C ASP A 166 9.89 -0.89 -0.64
N TRP A 167 9.69 -2.09 -0.11
CA TRP A 167 9.91 -3.31 -0.84
C TRP A 167 8.94 -3.43 -2.04
N LEU A 168 7.66 -3.10 -1.88
CA LEU A 168 6.69 -3.06 -2.99
C LEU A 168 7.16 -2.16 -4.13
N ARG A 169 7.67 -0.96 -3.83
CA ARG A 169 8.23 -0.05 -4.86
C ARG A 169 9.33 -0.73 -5.67
N ASN A 170 10.21 -1.50 -5.00
CA ASN A 170 11.29 -2.21 -5.68
C ASN A 170 10.75 -3.32 -6.59
N VAL A 171 9.80 -4.13 -6.13
CA VAL A 171 9.24 -5.23 -6.93
C VAL A 171 8.43 -4.75 -8.12
N LEU A 172 7.77 -3.60 -8.03
CA LEU A 172 7.01 -3.01 -9.14
C LEU A 172 7.90 -2.67 -10.35
N GLY A 173 9.20 -2.44 -10.14
CA GLY A 173 10.19 -2.26 -11.20
C GLY A 173 10.53 -3.53 -11.98
N GLU A 174 10.21 -4.71 -11.46
CA GLU A 174 10.57 -6.00 -12.06
C GLU A 174 9.61 -6.39 -13.18
N LYS A 175 10.14 -7.08 -14.20
CA LYS A 175 9.34 -7.49 -15.37
C LYS A 175 8.28 -8.54 -15.05
N LYS A 176 8.59 -9.40 -14.10
CA LYS A 176 7.70 -10.51 -13.70
C LYS A 176 7.62 -10.58 -12.20
N ILE A 177 6.38 -10.56 -11.67
CA ILE A 177 6.06 -10.75 -10.27
C ILE A 177 5.17 -11.99 -10.18
N ILE A 178 5.46 -12.86 -9.22
CA ILE A 178 4.69 -14.07 -8.96
C ILE A 178 4.34 -14.09 -7.48
N THR A 179 3.06 -14.23 -7.16
CA THR A 179 2.61 -14.61 -5.81
C THR A 179 2.34 -16.11 -5.80
N ARG A 180 2.99 -16.81 -4.87
CA ARG A 180 2.67 -18.20 -4.56
C ARG A 180 1.81 -18.24 -3.31
N TYR A 181 0.61 -18.77 -3.46
CA TYR A 181 -0.30 -19.12 -2.38
C TYR A 181 0.03 -20.53 -1.94
N TYR A 182 0.29 -20.73 -0.64
CA TYR A 182 0.65 -22.03 -0.08
C TYR A 182 -0.15 -22.29 1.19
N GLY A 183 -0.67 -23.53 1.33
CA GLY A 183 -1.36 -23.97 2.53
C GLY A 183 -1.74 -25.45 2.46
N ALA A 184 -1.72 -26.15 3.60
CA ALA A 184 -2.05 -27.57 3.75
C ALA A 184 -1.33 -28.48 2.72
N GLY A 185 -0.12 -28.14 2.32
CA GLY A 185 0.68 -28.88 1.34
C GLY A 185 0.26 -28.66 -0.13
N ALA A 186 -0.73 -27.82 -0.40
CA ALA A 186 -1.09 -27.37 -1.74
C ALA A 186 -0.46 -26.02 -2.07
N GLN A 187 -0.27 -25.72 -3.35
CA GLN A 187 0.24 -24.44 -3.80
C GLN A 187 -0.36 -24.00 -5.13
N TYR A 188 -0.39 -22.68 -5.34
CA TYR A 188 -0.77 -22.06 -6.59
C TYR A 188 0.09 -20.86 -6.89
N ASP A 189 0.67 -20.79 -8.08
CA ASP A 189 1.50 -19.66 -8.54
C ASP A 189 0.66 -18.75 -9.43
N TYR A 190 0.49 -17.51 -9.01
CA TYR A 190 -0.17 -16.44 -9.74
C TYR A 190 0.84 -15.44 -10.26
N THR A 191 0.87 -15.21 -11.57
CA THR A 191 1.69 -14.16 -12.17
C THR A 191 0.87 -12.90 -12.29
N TRP A 192 1.37 -11.79 -11.71
CA TRP A 192 0.69 -10.50 -11.75
C TRP A 192 0.45 -10.04 -13.18
N THR A 193 -0.76 -9.61 -13.43
CA THR A 193 -1.15 -8.97 -14.68
C THR A 193 -0.67 -7.51 -14.74
N ALA A 194 -0.88 -6.84 -15.86
CA ALA A 194 -0.65 -5.41 -15.97
C ALA A 194 -1.60 -4.62 -15.05
N ASP A 195 -2.84 -5.12 -14.89
CA ASP A 195 -3.85 -4.50 -14.03
C ASP A 195 -3.46 -4.58 -12.54
N ASP A 196 -2.93 -5.74 -12.08
CA ASP A 196 -2.43 -5.89 -10.70
C ASP A 196 -1.31 -4.90 -10.42
N ARG A 197 -0.35 -4.80 -11.34
CA ARG A 197 0.77 -3.85 -11.21
C ARG A 197 0.27 -2.42 -11.16
N GLN A 198 -0.69 -2.06 -12.01
CA GLN A 198 -1.24 -0.71 -12.04
C GLN A 198 -1.99 -0.39 -10.75
N ALA A 199 -2.78 -1.34 -10.24
CA ALA A 199 -3.50 -1.21 -8.98
C ALA A 199 -2.55 -0.90 -7.81
N VAL A 200 -1.51 -1.74 -7.64
CA VAL A 200 -0.52 -1.53 -6.57
C VAL A 200 0.25 -0.22 -6.78
N THR A 201 0.61 0.12 -8.03
CA THR A 201 1.31 1.38 -8.35
C THR A 201 0.46 2.60 -7.98
N ASP A 202 -0.83 2.60 -8.32
CA ASP A 202 -1.72 3.72 -8.04
C ASP A 202 -1.93 3.89 -6.53
N MET A 203 -2.03 2.79 -5.78
CA MET A 203 -2.18 2.83 -4.32
C MET A 203 -0.90 3.25 -3.60
N VAL A 204 0.27 2.77 -4.01
CA VAL A 204 1.56 3.21 -3.45
C VAL A 204 1.78 4.70 -3.72
N ASN A 205 1.47 5.18 -4.93
CA ASN A 205 1.55 6.60 -5.25
C ASN A 205 0.58 7.45 -4.41
N LEU A 206 -0.64 6.96 -4.18
CA LEU A 206 -1.61 7.64 -3.31
C LEU A 206 -1.10 7.68 -1.87
N TYR A 207 -0.56 6.58 -1.36
CA TYR A 207 0.03 6.51 -0.02
C TYR A 207 1.15 7.55 0.15
N ASP A 208 2.07 7.65 -0.80
CA ASP A 208 3.18 8.60 -0.77
C ASP A 208 2.69 10.07 -0.71
N LEU A 209 1.67 10.37 -1.51
CA LEU A 209 1.05 11.70 -1.51
C LEU A 209 0.33 11.97 -0.19
N LEU A 210 -0.38 10.99 0.37
CA LEU A 210 -1.06 11.13 1.66
C LEU A 210 -0.08 11.31 2.81
N VAL A 211 0.99 10.54 2.87
CA VAL A 211 2.01 10.64 3.94
C VAL A 211 2.72 11.99 3.91
N THR A 212 2.98 12.55 2.72
CA THR A 212 3.70 13.82 2.58
C THR A 212 2.80 15.05 2.75
N ALA A 213 1.49 14.92 2.54
CA ALA A 213 0.53 16.02 2.65
C ALA A 213 0.16 16.32 4.11
N SER A 214 -0.02 17.61 4.44
CA SER A 214 -0.59 18.01 5.72
C SER A 214 -2.06 17.58 5.85
N PRO A 215 -2.61 17.45 7.07
CA PRO A 215 -4.04 17.17 7.27
C PRO A 215 -4.96 18.17 6.56
N GLU A 216 -4.57 19.43 6.48
CA GLU A 216 -5.30 20.51 5.80
C GLU A 216 -5.34 20.28 4.28
N VAL A 217 -4.19 19.92 3.68
CA VAL A 217 -4.09 19.60 2.26
C VAL A 217 -4.93 18.37 1.92
N ARG A 218 -4.88 17.32 2.75
CA ARG A 218 -5.73 16.13 2.61
C ARG A 218 -7.21 16.48 2.66
N ALA A 219 -7.63 17.29 3.66
CA ALA A 219 -9.03 17.71 3.80
C ALA A 219 -9.53 18.52 2.59
N ARG A 220 -8.69 19.39 2.03
CA ARG A 220 -9.01 20.14 0.79
C ARG A 220 -9.14 19.23 -0.43
N ALA A 221 -8.31 18.19 -0.52
CA ALA A 221 -8.39 17.23 -1.63
C ALA A 221 -9.63 16.34 -1.56
N LEU A 222 -10.05 15.95 -0.35
CA LEU A 222 -11.14 14.99 -0.12
C LEU A 222 -12.54 15.64 -0.07
N ARG A 223 -12.63 16.88 0.43
CA ARG A 223 -13.92 17.57 0.67
C ARG A 223 -14.22 18.71 -0.33
N GLY A 224 -13.26 19.08 -1.16
CA GLY A 224 -13.39 20.11 -2.18
C GLY A 224 -13.70 19.52 -3.51
#